data_920edf5c47e57b7e0580b9a52da0c483
#
_entry.id   920edf5c47e57b7e0580b9a52da0c483
#
_cell.length_a   1.000
_cell.length_b   1.000
_cell.length_c   1.000
_cell.angle_alpha   90.00
_cell.angle_beta   90.00
_cell.angle_gamma   90.00
#
_symmetry.space_group_name_H-M   'P 1'
#
loop_
_entity.id
_entity.type
_entity.pdbx_description
1 polymer ?
#
loop_
_entity_poly.entity_id
_entity_poly.type
_entity_poly.pdbx_seq_one_letter_code
_entity_poly.pdbx_strand_id
1 'polypeptide(L)'
;MTSATATASAAATAAPPLLRLADVSHTYSGGRRRTTVLKGVDHVFERGTFYTVLGPSGSGKTTLLGLVGGLDTPTRGTVSFDGRDLTELGLARYRNKHAATIFQQFNLLTYMTALQNVTAAMEITGATPPAGSRRAHALRLLDSIGLDRATATRNVRRLSGGQQQRVAIARALACDVDILLADEPTGNLDEDTAQGIVDIFRDLAHERGKCVVVVTHSARLAARSDRVLTLRRGRLTERVDTKAPVGDRPTGTSGTD
;
A
#
# COMPACT_ATOMS: atom_id res chain seq x y z
N MET A 1 -35.78 6.41 49.92
CA MET A 1 -36.00 6.46 48.46
C MET A 1 -34.70 7.04 47.87
N THR A 2 -33.80 6.16 47.49
CA THR A 2 -32.45 6.54 47.00
C THR A 2 -32.44 6.18 45.49
N SER A 3 -32.44 7.21 44.66
CA SER A 3 -32.38 7.10 43.20
C SER A 3 -30.95 6.82 42.77
N ALA A 4 -30.70 5.65 42.22
CA ALA A 4 -29.42 5.30 41.61
C ALA A 4 -29.42 5.76 40.16
N THR A 5 -28.67 6.82 39.88
CA THR A 5 -28.40 7.33 38.51
C THR A 5 -27.39 6.42 37.84
N ALA A 6 -27.85 5.59 36.92
CA ALA A 6 -26.96 4.78 36.09
C ALA A 6 -26.27 5.68 35.04
N THR A 7 -25.01 5.89 35.19
CA THR A 7 -24.13 6.57 34.19
C THR A 7 -23.85 5.60 33.06
N ALA A 8 -24.59 5.71 31.95
CA ALA A 8 -24.29 4.99 30.73
C ALA A 8 -23.01 5.61 30.12
N SER A 9 -21.89 4.89 30.25
CA SER A 9 -20.66 5.19 29.55
C SER A 9 -20.89 5.02 28.04
N ALA A 10 -20.96 6.13 27.32
CA ALA A 10 -20.96 6.13 25.86
C ALA A 10 -19.57 5.64 25.39
N ALA A 11 -19.50 4.38 25.02
CA ALA A 11 -18.34 3.86 24.28
C ALA A 11 -18.29 4.65 22.96
N ALA A 12 -17.29 5.53 22.84
CA ALA A 12 -16.99 6.20 21.59
C ALA A 12 -16.77 5.11 20.53
N THR A 13 -17.67 5.04 19.56
CA THR A 13 -17.60 4.08 18.45
C THR A 13 -16.40 4.53 17.61
N ALA A 14 -15.24 3.94 17.84
CA ALA A 14 -14.06 4.17 17.02
C ALA A 14 -14.44 3.85 15.56
N ALA A 15 -14.03 4.73 14.63
CA ALA A 15 -14.26 4.50 13.20
C ALA A 15 -13.70 3.11 12.82
N PRO A 16 -14.40 2.37 11.94
CA PRO A 16 -13.94 1.05 11.53
C PRO A 16 -12.53 1.15 10.91
N PRO A 17 -11.67 0.15 11.15
CA PRO A 17 -10.35 0.11 10.55
C PRO A 17 -10.48 0.06 9.02
N LEU A 18 -9.50 0.68 8.31
CA LEU A 18 -9.55 0.75 6.85
C LEU A 18 -9.61 -0.64 6.23
N LEU A 19 -8.69 -1.53 6.62
CA LEU A 19 -8.68 -2.92 6.17
C LEU A 19 -8.36 -3.85 7.34
N ARG A 20 -9.14 -4.92 7.50
CA ARG A 20 -8.95 -5.91 8.55
C ARG A 20 -8.87 -7.32 7.97
N LEU A 21 -7.88 -8.06 8.42
CA LEU A 21 -7.79 -9.50 8.27
C LEU A 21 -8.22 -10.15 9.59
N ALA A 22 -9.15 -11.10 9.53
CA ALA A 22 -9.63 -11.86 10.69
C ALA A 22 -9.49 -13.37 10.42
N ASP A 23 -8.61 -14.04 11.15
CA ASP A 23 -8.28 -15.48 11.06
C ASP A 23 -8.01 -15.95 9.61
N VAL A 24 -7.33 -15.11 8.82
CA VAL A 24 -7.13 -15.35 7.39
C VAL A 24 -6.14 -16.49 7.16
N SER A 25 -6.62 -17.54 6.49
CA SER A 25 -5.79 -18.65 6.01
C SER A 25 -6.00 -18.85 4.52
N HIS A 26 -4.92 -19.21 3.81
CA HIS A 26 -5.00 -19.48 2.38
C HIS A 26 -4.20 -20.71 1.99
N THR A 27 -4.85 -21.62 1.24
CA THR A 27 -4.30 -22.90 0.82
C THR A 27 -4.45 -23.08 -0.68
N TYR A 28 -3.34 -23.22 -1.38
CA TYR A 28 -3.35 -23.61 -2.78
C TYR A 28 -3.53 -25.13 -2.93
N SER A 29 -4.40 -25.52 -3.85
CA SER A 29 -4.63 -26.93 -4.22
C SER A 29 -4.05 -27.18 -5.60
N GLY A 30 -2.95 -27.92 -5.69
CA GLY A 30 -2.33 -28.35 -6.93
C GLY A 30 -2.38 -29.88 -7.04
N GLY A 31 -3.39 -30.43 -7.71
CA GLY A 31 -3.58 -31.87 -7.82
C GLY A 31 -3.71 -32.57 -6.46
N ARG A 32 -2.78 -33.51 -6.18
CA ARG A 32 -2.76 -34.25 -4.89
C ARG A 32 -2.12 -33.48 -3.72
N ARG A 33 -1.48 -32.33 -3.97
CA ARG A 33 -0.76 -31.59 -2.92
C ARG A 33 -1.52 -30.33 -2.53
N ARG A 34 -1.79 -30.17 -1.23
CA ARG A 34 -2.30 -28.94 -0.63
C ARG A 34 -1.16 -28.22 0.08
N THR A 35 -0.98 -26.95 -0.15
CA THR A 35 0.04 -26.12 0.49
C THR A 35 -0.62 -24.91 1.14
N THR A 36 -0.66 -24.91 2.48
CA THR A 36 -1.17 -23.78 3.25
C THR A 36 -0.07 -22.72 3.36
N VAL A 37 -0.30 -21.56 2.75
CA VAL A 37 0.67 -20.45 2.64
C VAL A 37 0.45 -19.42 3.74
N LEU A 38 -0.80 -19.12 4.09
CA LEU A 38 -1.16 -18.25 5.22
C LEU A 38 -1.95 -19.04 6.26
N LYS A 39 -1.72 -18.76 7.56
CA LYS A 39 -2.23 -19.57 8.68
C LYS A 39 -2.73 -18.70 9.81
N GLY A 40 -4.05 -18.41 9.83
CA GLY A 40 -4.68 -17.62 10.88
C GLY A 40 -4.02 -16.26 11.04
N VAL A 41 -4.02 -15.44 9.99
CA VAL A 41 -3.47 -14.10 10.00
C VAL A 41 -4.52 -13.13 10.49
N ASP A 42 -4.21 -12.44 11.60
CA ASP A 42 -4.99 -11.33 12.13
C ASP A 42 -4.15 -10.06 12.02
N HIS A 43 -4.70 -9.02 11.39
CA HIS A 43 -4.05 -7.71 11.32
C HIS A 43 -5.04 -6.61 10.92
N VAL A 44 -4.72 -5.37 11.30
CA VAL A 44 -5.46 -4.17 10.93
C VAL A 44 -4.51 -3.20 10.24
N PHE A 45 -4.89 -2.77 9.03
CA PHE A 45 -4.21 -1.72 8.30
C PHE A 45 -4.99 -0.41 8.46
N GLU A 46 -4.29 0.66 8.79
CA GLU A 46 -4.83 1.97 9.11
C GLU A 46 -4.56 2.98 7.99
N ARG A 47 -5.40 4.00 7.87
CA ARG A 47 -5.17 5.15 6.97
C ARG A 47 -3.93 5.92 7.41
N GLY A 48 -3.27 6.57 6.46
CA GLY A 48 -2.13 7.43 6.77
C GLY A 48 -0.89 6.68 7.25
N THR A 49 -0.80 5.37 7.03
CA THR A 49 0.28 4.54 7.56
C THR A 49 1.02 3.80 6.45
N PHE A 50 2.33 3.87 6.50
CA PHE A 50 3.23 3.14 5.61
C PHE A 50 3.71 1.85 6.27
N TYR A 51 3.21 0.72 5.80
CA TYR A 51 3.57 -0.63 6.25
C TYR A 51 4.61 -1.27 5.34
N THR A 52 5.56 -1.97 5.94
CA THR A 52 6.44 -2.90 5.22
C THR A 52 6.24 -4.31 5.74
N VAL A 53 6.04 -5.27 4.84
CA VAL A 53 5.95 -6.70 5.15
C VAL A 53 7.24 -7.39 4.71
N LEU A 54 8.07 -7.74 5.67
CA LEU A 54 9.31 -8.49 5.46
C LEU A 54 9.07 -10.00 5.49
N GLY A 55 9.83 -10.73 4.71
CA GLY A 55 9.85 -12.19 4.77
C GLY A 55 10.73 -12.81 3.68
N PRO A 56 11.21 -14.05 3.87
CA PRO A 56 11.97 -14.76 2.86
C PRO A 56 11.13 -15.05 1.60
N SER A 57 11.77 -15.41 0.50
CA SER A 57 11.07 -15.87 -0.70
C SER A 57 10.20 -17.08 -0.36
N GLY A 58 9.00 -17.16 -0.92
CA GLY A 58 8.03 -18.22 -0.65
C GLY A 58 7.33 -18.15 0.71
N SER A 59 7.52 -17.09 1.51
CA SER A 59 6.82 -16.95 2.80
C SER A 59 5.32 -16.63 2.70
N GLY A 60 4.82 -16.29 1.51
CA GLY A 60 3.41 -15.94 1.26
C GLY A 60 3.14 -14.44 1.09
N LYS A 61 4.16 -13.59 0.91
CA LYS A 61 4.01 -12.13 0.75
C LYS A 61 3.10 -11.76 -0.42
N THR A 62 3.34 -12.31 -1.59
CA THR A 62 2.52 -12.07 -2.79
C THR A 62 1.10 -12.60 -2.60
N THR A 63 0.92 -13.74 -1.88
CA THR A 63 -0.41 -14.24 -1.52
C THR A 63 -1.13 -13.28 -0.58
N LEU A 64 -0.44 -12.76 0.44
CA LEU A 64 -1.01 -11.75 1.34
C LEU A 64 -1.45 -10.51 0.56
N LEU A 65 -0.59 -9.98 -0.32
CA LEU A 65 -0.95 -8.85 -1.20
C LEU A 65 -2.15 -9.16 -2.10
N GLY A 66 -2.22 -10.37 -2.64
CA GLY A 66 -3.34 -10.81 -3.47
C GLY A 66 -4.66 -10.79 -2.73
N LEU A 67 -4.69 -11.26 -1.47
CA LEU A 67 -5.89 -11.24 -0.62
C LEU A 67 -6.26 -9.81 -0.21
N VAL A 68 -5.29 -9.04 0.28
CA VAL A 68 -5.47 -7.63 0.67
C VAL A 68 -5.89 -6.76 -0.52
N GLY A 69 -5.37 -7.06 -1.72
CA GLY A 69 -5.72 -6.37 -2.97
C GLY A 69 -7.02 -6.85 -3.63
N GLY A 70 -7.70 -7.84 -3.06
CA GLY A 70 -8.92 -8.40 -3.64
C GLY A 70 -8.68 -9.10 -4.98
N LEU A 71 -7.47 -9.61 -5.23
CA LEU A 71 -7.16 -10.44 -6.41
C LEU A 71 -7.58 -11.90 -6.19
N ASP A 72 -7.65 -12.31 -4.92
CA ASP A 72 -8.03 -13.66 -4.50
C ASP A 72 -8.88 -13.59 -3.23
N THR A 73 -9.45 -14.72 -2.81
CA THR A 73 -10.24 -14.86 -1.58
C THR A 73 -9.55 -15.81 -0.61
N PRO A 74 -9.62 -15.57 0.72
CA PRO A 74 -9.06 -16.50 1.68
C PRO A 74 -9.83 -17.84 1.65
N THR A 75 -9.13 -18.96 1.93
CA THR A 75 -9.80 -20.26 2.11
C THR A 75 -10.49 -20.38 3.45
N ARG A 76 -10.11 -19.55 4.43
CA ARG A 76 -10.73 -19.41 5.74
C ARG A 76 -10.49 -18.01 6.28
N GLY A 77 -11.39 -17.52 7.11
CA GLY A 77 -11.36 -16.17 7.66
C GLY A 77 -11.90 -15.14 6.68
N THR A 78 -11.77 -13.86 7.01
CA THR A 78 -12.34 -12.76 6.24
C THR A 78 -11.35 -11.62 6.06
N VAL A 79 -11.46 -10.94 4.91
CA VAL A 79 -10.80 -9.65 4.66
C VAL A 79 -11.91 -8.62 4.49
N SER A 80 -11.91 -7.58 5.32
CA SER A 80 -12.92 -6.53 5.28
C SER A 80 -12.32 -5.15 5.07
N PHE A 81 -13.00 -4.31 4.31
CA PHE A 81 -12.68 -2.91 4.02
C PHE A 81 -13.79 -2.01 4.55
N ASP A 82 -13.45 -1.01 5.37
CA ASP A 82 -14.39 -0.12 6.07
C ASP A 82 -15.55 -0.92 6.73
N GLY A 83 -15.19 -2.05 7.39
CA GLY A 83 -16.13 -2.92 8.10
C GLY A 83 -16.96 -3.85 7.21
N ARG A 84 -16.81 -3.85 5.89
CA ARG A 84 -17.51 -4.72 4.95
C ARG A 84 -16.60 -5.82 4.41
N ASP A 85 -17.09 -7.05 4.35
CA ASP A 85 -16.36 -8.14 3.69
C ASP A 85 -16.10 -7.83 2.20
N LEU A 86 -14.88 -8.12 1.72
CA LEU A 86 -14.52 -7.85 0.32
C LEU A 86 -15.36 -8.64 -0.68
N THR A 87 -15.83 -9.84 -0.29
CA THR A 87 -16.67 -10.67 -1.15
C THR A 87 -18.07 -10.08 -1.29
N GLU A 88 -18.61 -9.49 -0.23
CA GLU A 88 -19.90 -8.78 -0.24
C GLU A 88 -19.81 -7.45 -0.98
N LEU A 89 -18.70 -6.73 -0.82
CA LEU A 89 -18.44 -5.49 -1.54
C LEU A 89 -18.26 -5.72 -3.05
N GLY A 90 -17.79 -6.91 -3.42
CA GLY A 90 -17.41 -7.33 -4.77
C GLY A 90 -15.97 -6.97 -5.09
N LEU A 91 -15.13 -8.00 -5.28
CA LEU A 91 -13.67 -7.86 -5.48
C LEU A 91 -13.31 -6.91 -6.64
N ALA A 92 -14.04 -6.97 -7.75
CA ALA A 92 -13.81 -6.08 -8.88
C ALA A 92 -14.10 -4.61 -8.53
N ARG A 93 -15.18 -4.34 -7.80
CA ARG A 93 -15.51 -3.00 -7.32
C ARG A 93 -14.46 -2.48 -6.36
N TYR A 94 -14.01 -3.32 -5.43
CA TYR A 94 -12.94 -2.97 -4.48
C TYR A 94 -11.65 -2.58 -5.20
N ARG A 95 -11.16 -3.40 -6.15
CA ARG A 95 -9.97 -3.09 -6.94
C ARG A 95 -10.10 -1.81 -7.76
N ASN A 96 -11.28 -1.55 -8.31
CA ASN A 96 -11.48 -0.38 -9.16
C ASN A 96 -11.59 0.94 -8.38
N LYS A 97 -11.98 0.88 -7.10
CA LYS A 97 -12.31 2.09 -6.32
C LYS A 97 -11.40 2.31 -5.11
N HIS A 98 -10.88 1.25 -4.50
CA HIS A 98 -10.26 1.35 -3.18
C HIS A 98 -8.83 0.83 -3.12
N ALA A 99 -8.41 -0.07 -4.01
CA ALA A 99 -7.09 -0.67 -3.96
C ALA A 99 -6.37 -0.62 -5.31
N ALA A 100 -5.09 -0.26 -5.29
CA ALA A 100 -4.23 -0.37 -6.47
C ALA A 100 -2.98 -1.19 -6.11
N THR A 101 -2.55 -2.05 -7.05
CA THR A 101 -1.37 -2.88 -6.87
C THR A 101 -0.29 -2.52 -7.88
N ILE A 102 0.91 -2.26 -7.37
CA ILE A 102 2.14 -2.07 -8.13
C ILE A 102 2.91 -3.38 -8.06
N PHE A 103 3.11 -4.01 -9.21
CA PHE A 103 3.82 -5.28 -9.32
C PHE A 103 5.31 -5.06 -9.60
N GLN A 104 6.15 -6.02 -9.23
CA GLN A 104 7.59 -6.00 -9.48
C GLN A 104 7.95 -5.80 -10.96
N GLN A 105 7.16 -6.31 -11.90
CA GLN A 105 7.34 -6.17 -13.34
C GLN A 105 6.59 -4.97 -13.93
N PHE A 106 6.21 -3.97 -13.14
CA PHE A 106 5.50 -2.74 -13.50
C PHE A 106 4.15 -2.94 -14.20
N ASN A 107 3.95 -3.99 -14.99
CA ASN A 107 2.75 -4.34 -15.76
C ASN A 107 2.21 -3.15 -16.58
N LEU A 108 3.11 -2.42 -17.25
CA LEU A 108 2.75 -1.31 -18.13
C LEU A 108 2.33 -1.83 -19.50
N LEU A 109 1.40 -1.10 -20.13
CA LEU A 109 1.01 -1.34 -21.52
C LEU A 109 2.13 -0.87 -22.43
N THR A 110 2.95 -1.81 -22.91
CA THR A 110 4.25 -1.56 -23.57
C THR A 110 4.16 -0.85 -24.92
N TYR A 111 2.98 -0.84 -25.55
CA TYR A 111 2.71 -0.11 -26.79
C TYR A 111 2.24 1.33 -26.56
N MET A 112 2.05 1.73 -25.30
CA MET A 112 1.59 3.07 -24.89
C MET A 112 2.74 3.94 -24.37
N THR A 113 2.51 5.25 -24.35
CA THR A 113 3.35 6.22 -23.64
C THR A 113 3.09 6.16 -22.13
N ALA A 114 3.96 6.80 -21.33
CA ALA A 114 3.72 6.94 -19.89
C ALA A 114 2.38 7.62 -19.61
N LEU A 115 2.10 8.73 -20.29
CA LEU A 115 0.84 9.46 -20.17
C LEU A 115 -0.38 8.60 -20.50
N GLN A 116 -0.30 7.81 -21.60
CA GLN A 116 -1.40 6.92 -22.00
C GLN A 116 -1.64 5.80 -20.99
N ASN A 117 -0.58 5.24 -20.37
CA ASN A 117 -0.74 4.25 -19.30
C ASN A 117 -1.52 4.80 -18.11
N VAL A 118 -1.29 6.07 -17.75
CA VAL A 118 -1.98 6.71 -16.62
C VAL A 118 -3.42 7.07 -17.00
N THR A 119 -3.64 7.65 -18.18
CA THR A 119 -5.01 8.01 -18.62
C THR A 119 -5.90 6.81 -18.84
N ALA A 120 -5.37 5.70 -19.41
CA ALA A 120 -6.10 4.46 -19.59
C ALA A 120 -6.62 3.88 -18.27
N ALA A 121 -5.82 3.94 -17.20
CA ALA A 121 -6.26 3.49 -15.88
C ALA A 121 -7.47 4.29 -15.37
N MET A 122 -7.45 5.61 -15.54
CA MET A 122 -8.59 6.48 -15.20
C MET A 122 -9.84 6.16 -16.03
N GLU A 123 -9.67 5.81 -17.31
CA GLU A 123 -10.78 5.45 -18.18
C GLU A 123 -11.42 4.13 -17.75
N ILE A 124 -10.59 3.10 -17.50
CA ILE A 124 -11.04 1.77 -17.08
C ILE A 124 -11.76 1.81 -15.73
N THR A 125 -11.23 2.56 -14.76
CA THR A 125 -11.82 2.66 -13.41
C THR A 125 -12.96 3.67 -13.31
N GLY A 126 -13.15 4.48 -14.36
CA GLY A 126 -14.10 5.59 -14.34
C GLY A 126 -13.68 6.71 -13.39
N ALA A 127 -12.39 6.80 -13.00
CA ALA A 127 -11.89 7.83 -12.13
C ALA A 127 -12.06 9.22 -12.77
N THR A 128 -12.59 10.15 -11.99
CA THR A 128 -12.81 11.53 -12.41
C THR A 128 -11.75 12.42 -11.77
N PRO A 129 -11.01 13.20 -12.55
CA PRO A 129 -10.00 14.10 -11.99
C PRO A 129 -10.67 15.20 -11.14
N PRO A 130 -10.02 15.65 -10.05
CA PRO A 130 -10.54 16.71 -9.20
C PRO A 130 -10.73 18.04 -9.96
N ALA A 131 -9.90 18.28 -10.99
CA ALA A 131 -10.00 19.47 -11.84
C ALA A 131 -9.37 19.22 -13.22
N GLY A 132 -10.01 19.74 -14.27
CA GLY A 132 -9.52 19.68 -15.64
C GLY A 132 -9.73 18.34 -16.33
N SER A 133 -9.05 18.12 -17.44
CA SER A 133 -9.13 16.87 -18.19
C SER A 133 -8.29 15.75 -17.58
N ARG A 134 -8.63 14.47 -17.87
CA ARG A 134 -7.81 13.29 -17.48
C ARG A 134 -6.36 13.46 -17.92
N ARG A 135 -6.13 13.96 -19.13
CA ARG A 135 -4.80 14.23 -19.65
C ARG A 135 -4.02 15.24 -18.80
N ALA A 136 -4.65 16.35 -18.43
CA ALA A 136 -4.01 17.38 -17.59
C ALA A 136 -3.71 16.85 -16.18
N HIS A 137 -4.62 16.06 -15.60
CA HIS A 137 -4.41 15.43 -14.30
C HIS A 137 -3.28 14.39 -14.35
N ALA A 138 -3.24 13.53 -15.35
CA ALA A 138 -2.18 12.54 -15.54
C ALA A 138 -0.79 13.21 -15.72
N LEU A 139 -0.71 14.33 -16.44
CA LEU A 139 0.55 15.08 -16.55
C LEU A 139 0.99 15.66 -15.20
N ARG A 140 0.09 16.23 -14.41
CA ARG A 140 0.42 16.69 -13.05
C ARG A 140 0.89 15.58 -12.14
N LEU A 141 0.25 14.41 -12.20
CA LEU A 141 0.67 13.23 -11.42
C LEU A 141 2.07 12.76 -11.82
N LEU A 142 2.36 12.67 -13.13
CA LEU A 142 3.68 12.27 -13.62
C LEU A 142 4.75 13.28 -13.20
N ASP A 143 4.47 14.58 -13.31
CA ASP A 143 5.36 15.65 -12.88
C ASP A 143 5.63 15.61 -11.37
N SER A 144 4.59 15.39 -10.55
CA SER A 144 4.71 15.32 -9.07
C SER A 144 5.58 14.16 -8.57
N ILE A 145 5.89 13.19 -9.42
CA ILE A 145 6.78 12.07 -9.11
C ILE A 145 8.08 12.11 -9.94
N GLY A 146 8.41 13.30 -10.49
CA GLY A 146 9.67 13.58 -11.19
C GLY A 146 9.75 13.03 -12.61
N LEU A 147 8.62 12.94 -13.32
CA LEU A 147 8.56 12.62 -14.75
C LEU A 147 8.04 13.83 -15.52
N ASP A 148 8.93 14.57 -16.12
CA ASP A 148 8.62 15.75 -16.92
C ASP A 148 7.73 15.44 -18.13
N ARG A 149 7.19 16.48 -18.75
CA ARG A 149 6.29 16.36 -19.90
C ARG A 149 6.94 15.65 -21.11
N ALA A 150 8.24 15.85 -21.32
CA ALA A 150 8.97 15.21 -22.42
C ALA A 150 9.06 13.70 -22.20
N THR A 151 9.36 13.28 -20.97
CA THR A 151 9.39 11.86 -20.54
C THR A 151 7.99 11.26 -20.55
N ALA A 152 6.96 11.98 -20.08
CA ALA A 152 5.57 11.53 -20.05
C ALA A 152 5.02 11.14 -21.42
N THR A 153 5.49 11.78 -22.48
CA THR A 153 5.06 11.50 -23.86
C THR A 153 5.87 10.41 -24.58
N ARG A 154 6.91 9.87 -23.93
CA ARG A 154 7.71 8.76 -24.49
C ARG A 154 6.97 7.43 -24.31
N ASN A 155 7.21 6.51 -25.25
CA ASN A 155 6.79 5.13 -25.09
C ASN A 155 7.50 4.51 -23.88
N VAL A 156 6.79 3.75 -23.04
CA VAL A 156 7.32 3.20 -21.78
C VAL A 156 8.54 2.29 -22.01
N ARG A 157 8.68 1.64 -23.15
CA ARG A 157 9.87 0.84 -23.50
C ARG A 157 11.15 1.64 -23.61
N ARG A 158 11.06 2.97 -23.78
CA ARG A 158 12.22 3.90 -23.88
C ARG A 158 12.56 4.55 -22.54
N LEU A 159 11.91 4.14 -21.47
CA LEU A 159 12.10 4.63 -20.12
C LEU A 159 13.03 3.70 -19.34
N SER A 160 13.82 4.26 -18.42
CA SER A 160 14.59 3.46 -17.46
C SER A 160 13.66 2.68 -16.52
N GLY A 161 14.17 1.65 -15.85
CA GLY A 161 13.40 0.87 -14.88
C GLY A 161 12.76 1.75 -13.79
N GLY A 162 13.52 2.71 -13.25
CA GLY A 162 13.01 3.66 -12.27
C GLY A 162 11.93 4.60 -12.82
N GLN A 163 12.06 5.04 -14.09
CA GLN A 163 11.02 5.82 -14.73
C GLN A 163 9.75 4.98 -14.97
N GLN A 164 9.88 3.72 -15.38
CA GLN A 164 8.75 2.79 -15.53
C GLN A 164 8.06 2.54 -14.18
N GLN A 165 8.80 2.38 -13.10
CA GLN A 165 8.26 2.25 -11.74
C GLN A 165 7.45 3.49 -11.35
N ARG A 166 7.97 4.68 -11.59
CA ARG A 166 7.24 5.93 -11.34
C ARG A 166 5.96 6.00 -12.17
N VAL A 167 5.98 5.58 -13.45
CA VAL A 167 4.74 5.50 -14.25
C VAL A 167 3.72 4.54 -13.62
N ALA A 168 4.14 3.39 -13.10
CA ALA A 168 3.25 2.45 -12.41
C ALA A 168 2.63 3.06 -11.14
N ILE A 169 3.42 3.84 -10.38
CA ILE A 169 2.93 4.60 -9.21
C ILE A 169 1.92 5.67 -9.65
N ALA A 170 2.25 6.50 -10.66
CA ALA A 170 1.31 7.51 -11.17
C ALA A 170 0.00 6.91 -11.65
N ARG A 171 0.07 5.75 -12.31
CA ARG A 171 -1.11 4.98 -12.75
C ARG A 171 -1.99 4.58 -11.56
N ALA A 172 -1.40 4.11 -10.47
CA ALA A 172 -2.11 3.74 -9.25
C ALA A 172 -2.77 4.96 -8.59
N LEU A 173 -2.03 6.08 -8.52
CA LEU A 173 -2.53 7.34 -7.93
C LEU A 173 -3.66 7.97 -8.74
N ALA A 174 -3.64 7.79 -10.05
CA ALA A 174 -4.65 8.35 -10.94
C ALA A 174 -6.06 7.78 -10.69
N CYS A 175 -6.15 6.64 -10.02
CA CYS A 175 -7.41 5.99 -9.66
C CYS A 175 -7.97 6.47 -8.31
N ASP A 176 -7.27 7.37 -7.59
CA ASP A 176 -7.64 7.93 -6.27
C ASP A 176 -8.05 6.86 -5.25
N VAL A 177 -7.24 5.80 -5.15
CA VAL A 177 -7.49 4.68 -4.26
C VAL A 177 -7.17 5.00 -2.79
N ASP A 178 -7.77 4.26 -1.86
CA ASP A 178 -7.50 4.36 -0.42
C ASP A 178 -6.24 3.57 -0.01
N ILE A 179 -5.98 2.46 -0.70
CA ILE A 179 -4.90 1.51 -0.39
C ILE A 179 -3.98 1.34 -1.59
N LEU A 180 -2.69 1.53 -1.36
CA LEU A 180 -1.64 1.25 -2.32
C LEU A 180 -0.84 0.04 -1.87
N LEU A 181 -0.79 -0.98 -2.71
CA LEU A 181 -0.03 -2.21 -2.50
C LEU A 181 1.15 -2.25 -3.44
N ALA A 182 2.33 -2.68 -2.98
CA ALA A 182 3.50 -2.80 -3.84
C ALA A 182 4.26 -4.10 -3.54
N ASP A 183 4.53 -4.87 -4.60
CA ASP A 183 5.33 -6.10 -4.53
C ASP A 183 6.74 -5.81 -5.05
N GLU A 184 7.73 -5.85 -4.14
CA GLU A 184 9.17 -5.60 -4.41
C GLU A 184 9.43 -4.34 -5.27
N PRO A 185 8.87 -3.16 -4.92
CA PRO A 185 8.83 -2.00 -5.82
C PRO A 185 10.20 -1.38 -6.11
N THR A 186 11.25 -1.77 -5.38
CA THR A 186 12.61 -1.23 -5.51
C THR A 186 13.65 -2.28 -5.90
N GLY A 187 13.23 -3.54 -6.08
CA GLY A 187 14.14 -4.68 -6.25
C GLY A 187 15.06 -4.62 -7.48
N ASN A 188 14.66 -3.88 -8.52
CA ASN A 188 15.38 -3.76 -9.79
C ASN A 188 15.93 -2.33 -10.03
N LEU A 189 16.03 -1.50 -8.99
CA LEU A 189 16.40 -0.10 -9.09
C LEU A 189 17.77 0.15 -8.43
N ASP A 190 18.49 1.14 -8.94
CA ASP A 190 19.65 1.69 -8.24
C ASP A 190 19.24 2.36 -6.92
N GLU A 191 20.19 2.59 -6.05
CA GLU A 191 19.96 3.06 -4.68
C GLU A 191 19.25 4.41 -4.62
N ASP A 192 19.68 5.38 -5.43
CA ASP A 192 19.13 6.74 -5.43
C ASP A 192 17.68 6.73 -5.94
N THR A 193 17.42 5.98 -7.01
CA THR A 193 16.08 5.79 -7.55
C THR A 193 15.17 5.08 -6.53
N ALA A 194 15.66 4.03 -5.87
CA ALA A 194 14.93 3.32 -4.83
C ALA A 194 14.54 4.24 -3.66
N GLN A 195 15.47 5.11 -3.24
CA GLN A 195 15.24 6.10 -2.20
C GLN A 195 14.10 7.06 -2.58
N GLY A 196 14.12 7.61 -3.80
CA GLY A 196 13.05 8.50 -4.29
C GLY A 196 11.68 7.81 -4.34
N ILE A 197 11.62 6.49 -4.61
CA ILE A 197 10.35 5.73 -4.55
C ILE A 197 9.85 5.58 -3.11
N VAL A 198 10.75 5.34 -2.15
CA VAL A 198 10.37 5.26 -0.73
C VAL A 198 9.82 6.58 -0.22
N ASP A 199 10.43 7.71 -0.63
CA ASP A 199 9.93 9.04 -0.28
C ASP A 199 8.52 9.29 -0.82
N ILE A 200 8.25 8.90 -2.07
CA ILE A 200 6.89 8.95 -2.65
C ILE A 200 5.90 8.13 -1.80
N PHE A 201 6.24 6.92 -1.36
CA PHE A 201 5.36 6.11 -0.52
C PHE A 201 5.08 6.74 0.83
N ARG A 202 6.07 7.38 1.45
CA ARG A 202 5.88 8.14 2.69
C ARG A 202 4.95 9.32 2.52
N ASP A 203 5.17 10.13 1.48
CA ASP A 203 4.30 11.27 1.17
C ASP A 203 2.85 10.83 0.90
N LEU A 204 2.67 9.69 0.22
CA LEU A 204 1.35 9.11 0.00
C LEU A 204 0.64 8.72 1.31
N ALA A 205 1.38 8.14 2.24
CA ALA A 205 0.83 7.80 3.55
C ALA A 205 0.55 9.06 4.36
N HIS A 206 1.56 9.89 4.58
CA HIS A 206 1.49 10.97 5.57
C HIS A 206 0.74 12.20 5.05
N GLU A 207 1.02 12.63 3.80
CA GLU A 207 0.43 13.86 3.26
C GLU A 207 -0.93 13.63 2.60
N ARG A 208 -1.13 12.43 2.02
CA ARG A 208 -2.39 12.10 1.32
C ARG A 208 -3.28 11.12 2.08
N GLY A 209 -2.89 10.71 3.30
CA GLY A 209 -3.68 9.85 4.17
C GLY A 209 -3.96 8.45 3.60
N LYS A 210 -3.16 7.98 2.63
CA LYS A 210 -3.34 6.66 2.03
C LYS A 210 -2.76 5.56 2.94
N CYS A 211 -3.33 4.36 2.88
CA CYS A 211 -2.68 3.18 3.45
C CYS A 211 -1.71 2.63 2.40
N VAL A 212 -0.43 2.55 2.73
CA VAL A 212 0.60 2.02 1.83
C VAL A 212 1.15 0.72 2.42
N VAL A 213 1.10 -0.37 1.68
CA VAL A 213 1.62 -1.67 2.10
C VAL A 213 2.62 -2.18 1.08
N VAL A 214 3.89 -2.25 1.48
CA VAL A 214 4.98 -2.73 0.63
C VAL A 214 5.47 -4.07 1.12
N VAL A 215 5.47 -5.08 0.28
CA VAL A 215 6.17 -6.34 0.57
C VAL A 215 7.56 -6.30 -0.07
N THR A 216 8.57 -6.66 0.72
CA THR A 216 9.97 -6.64 0.26
C THR A 216 10.84 -7.54 1.13
N HIS A 217 12.05 -7.79 0.66
CA HIS A 217 13.14 -8.37 1.46
C HIS A 217 14.16 -7.30 1.92
N SER A 218 14.00 -6.03 1.51
CA SER A 218 14.90 -4.94 1.84
C SER A 218 14.67 -4.43 3.27
N ALA A 219 15.63 -4.72 4.16
CA ALA A 219 15.63 -4.17 5.52
C ALA A 219 15.77 -2.62 5.53
N ARG A 220 16.44 -2.05 4.50
CA ARG A 220 16.62 -0.62 4.35
C ARG A 220 15.28 0.10 4.08
N LEU A 221 14.46 -0.46 3.19
CA LEU A 221 13.11 0.06 2.94
C LEU A 221 12.26 -0.05 4.21
N ALA A 222 12.33 -1.19 4.91
CA ALA A 222 11.58 -1.40 6.14
C ALA A 222 11.94 -0.39 7.24
N ALA A 223 13.20 0.03 7.34
CA ALA A 223 13.64 1.04 8.31
C ALA A 223 13.03 2.44 8.07
N ARG A 224 12.41 2.65 6.90
CA ARG A 224 11.77 3.91 6.49
C ARG A 224 10.25 3.88 6.59
N SER A 225 9.65 2.72 6.89
CA SER A 225 8.21 2.58 7.09
C SER A 225 7.82 2.85 8.54
N ASP A 226 6.55 3.18 8.78
CA ASP A 226 6.01 3.45 10.11
C ASP A 226 5.86 2.16 10.91
N ARG A 227 5.43 1.08 10.24
CA ARG A 227 5.24 -0.24 10.86
C ARG A 227 5.87 -1.34 10.02
N VAL A 228 6.60 -2.21 10.70
CA VAL A 228 7.27 -3.36 10.09
C VAL A 228 6.59 -4.64 10.52
N LEU A 229 6.03 -5.35 9.54
CA LEU A 229 5.43 -6.66 9.72
C LEU A 229 6.41 -7.73 9.22
N THR A 230 6.43 -8.88 9.87
CA THR A 230 7.24 -10.02 9.43
C THR A 230 6.34 -11.20 9.12
N LEU A 231 6.41 -11.70 7.87
CA LEU A 231 5.70 -12.89 7.45
C LEU A 231 6.66 -14.10 7.40
N ARG A 232 6.47 -15.02 8.34
CA ARG A 232 7.27 -16.27 8.42
C ARG A 232 6.38 -17.49 8.62
N ARG A 233 6.61 -18.54 7.84
CA ARG A 233 5.87 -19.80 7.90
C ARG A 233 4.35 -19.65 7.87
N GLY A 234 3.88 -18.61 7.12
CA GLY A 234 2.46 -18.29 6.95
C GLY A 234 1.83 -17.50 8.10
N ARG A 235 2.60 -17.04 9.07
CA ARG A 235 2.14 -16.20 10.19
C ARG A 235 2.68 -14.80 10.04
N LEU A 236 1.82 -13.81 10.25
CA LEU A 236 2.16 -12.39 10.26
C LEU A 236 2.36 -11.93 11.70
N THR A 237 3.47 -11.26 11.99
CA THR A 237 3.76 -10.67 13.29
C THR A 237 4.22 -9.23 13.10
N GLU A 238 3.72 -8.31 13.90
CA GLU A 238 4.18 -6.94 13.91
C GLU A 238 5.45 -6.83 14.77
N ARG A 239 6.44 -6.12 14.26
CA ARG A 239 7.63 -5.77 15.02
C ARG A 239 7.31 -4.51 15.80
N VAL A 240 7.16 -4.63 17.11
CA VAL A 240 7.08 -3.47 17.99
C VAL A 240 8.51 -2.93 18.16
N ASP A 241 8.93 -2.02 17.26
CA ASP A 241 10.16 -1.28 17.50
C ASP A 241 9.88 -0.24 18.60
N THR A 242 10.41 -0.50 19.79
CA THR A 242 10.49 0.44 20.91
C THR A 242 11.48 1.57 20.61
N LYS A 243 11.32 2.29 19.52
CA LYS A 243 12.01 3.53 19.26
C LYS A 243 11.04 4.68 19.53
N ALA A 244 10.97 5.11 20.81
CA ALA A 244 10.41 6.39 21.17
C ALA A 244 11.07 7.49 20.31
N PRO A 245 10.32 8.54 19.90
CA PRO A 245 10.92 9.67 19.22
C PRO A 245 12.03 10.24 20.13
N VAL A 246 13.23 10.34 19.59
CA VAL A 246 14.33 11.06 20.24
C VAL A 246 13.89 12.51 20.29
N GLY A 247 13.35 12.92 21.45
CA GLY A 247 13.06 14.31 21.74
C GLY A 247 14.37 15.09 21.69
N ASP A 248 14.40 16.12 20.86
CA ASP A 248 15.39 17.16 20.87
C ASP A 248 15.55 17.68 22.30
N ARG A 249 16.64 17.34 22.96
CA ARG A 249 17.06 18.04 24.18
C ARG A 249 17.69 19.35 23.74
N PRO A 250 17.15 20.49 24.17
CA PRO A 250 17.87 21.74 24.00
C PRO A 250 19.18 21.66 24.77
N THR A 251 20.31 21.77 24.09
CA THR A 251 21.61 21.98 24.70
C THR A 251 21.58 23.31 25.42
N GLY A 252 21.46 23.24 26.74
CA GLY A 252 21.60 24.38 27.62
C GLY A 252 23.02 24.96 27.49
N THR A 253 23.10 26.19 27.10
CA THR A 253 24.26 27.07 27.28
C THR A 253 24.51 27.27 28.77
N SER A 254 25.59 26.68 29.30
CA SER A 254 26.17 27.13 30.54
C SER A 254 27.28 28.13 30.22
N GLY A 255 26.97 29.41 30.42
CA GLY A 255 28.02 30.41 30.62
C GLY A 255 28.56 30.28 32.02
N THR A 256 29.82 30.46 32.16
CA THR A 256 30.48 30.97 33.36
C THR A 256 31.83 31.53 33.02
N ASP A 257 31.97 32.76 33.41
CA ASP A 257 33.16 33.52 33.86
C ASP A 257 34.45 33.39 33.03
#